data_f7c8239617420b510255ec13e064d5fa
#
_entry.id   f7c8239617420b510255ec13e064d5fa
#
_cell.length_a   1.000
_cell.length_b   1.000
_cell.length_c   1.000
_cell.angle_alpha   90.00
_cell.angle_beta   90.00
_cell.angle_gamma   90.00
#
_symmetry.space_group_name_H-M   'P 1'
#
loop_
_entity.id
_entity.type
_entity.pdbx_description
1 polymer ?
#
loop_
_entity_poly.entity_id
_entity_poly.type
_entity_poly.pdbx_seq_one_letter_code
_entity_poly.pdbx_strand_id
1 'polypeptide(L)'
;MPPYIRNTLLNFFSFFLIAFSLYIFISLVSYDASDSGFFNKNSNDVINNLGGPLGALISDLMITLIGFGSYLVLLIGSVWAIQSLFIDDKYNSALKVLIRLASSFFIILSFCAVGAFYVSENFGGVIGLNVLTFLSS
;
A
#
# COMPACT_ATOMS: atom_id res chain seq x y z
N MET A 1 13.09 23.03 -17.99
CA MET A 1 13.67 22.83 -16.65
C MET A 1 15.06 22.22 -16.84
N PRO A 2 16.12 22.76 -16.22
CA PRO A 2 17.46 22.20 -16.33
C PRO A 2 17.52 20.75 -15.82
N PRO A 3 18.29 19.85 -16.47
CA PRO A 3 18.31 18.44 -16.14
C PRO A 3 18.76 18.14 -14.69
N TYR A 4 19.66 18.96 -14.14
CA TYR A 4 20.14 18.80 -12.76
C TYR A 4 19.04 19.06 -11.72
N ILE A 5 18.19 20.09 -11.92
CA ILE A 5 17.07 20.39 -11.01
C ILE A 5 16.05 19.24 -11.03
N ARG A 6 15.73 18.73 -12.22
CA ARG A 6 14.82 17.61 -12.38
C ARG A 6 15.33 16.36 -11.65
N ASN A 7 16.59 16.00 -11.83
CA ASN A 7 17.18 14.83 -11.18
C ASN A 7 17.22 14.99 -9.65
N THR A 8 17.54 16.18 -9.16
CA THR A 8 17.52 16.46 -7.71
C THR A 8 16.11 16.30 -7.13
N LEU A 9 15.09 16.82 -7.81
CA LEU A 9 13.70 16.68 -7.37
C LEU A 9 13.23 15.21 -7.40
N LEU A 10 13.60 14.45 -8.43
CA LEU A 10 13.26 13.02 -8.52
C LEU A 10 13.92 12.22 -7.40
N ASN A 11 15.19 12.47 -7.12
CA ASN A 11 15.91 11.83 -6.03
C ASN A 11 15.28 12.16 -4.67
N PHE A 12 14.96 13.43 -4.43
CA PHE A 12 14.28 13.85 -3.21
C PHE A 12 12.93 13.16 -3.04
N PHE A 13 12.15 13.13 -4.12
CA PHE A 13 10.84 12.44 -4.11
C PHE A 13 10.97 10.93 -3.86
N SER A 14 11.98 10.27 -4.42
CA SER A 14 12.25 8.86 -4.21
C SER A 14 12.65 8.55 -2.76
N PHE A 15 13.50 9.38 -2.15
CA PHE A 15 13.83 9.27 -0.73
C PHE A 15 12.60 9.45 0.16
N PHE A 16 11.77 10.44 -0.17
CA PHE A 16 10.50 10.64 0.55
C PHE A 16 9.58 9.42 0.45
N LEU A 17 9.45 8.83 -0.74
CA LEU A 17 8.64 7.61 -0.94
C LEU A 17 9.18 6.42 -0.13
N ILE A 18 10.49 6.24 -0.06
CA ILE A 18 11.12 5.16 0.73
C ILE A 18 10.83 5.39 2.22
N ALA A 19 11.04 6.59 2.74
CA ALA A 19 10.76 6.93 4.13
C ALA A 19 9.27 6.74 4.47
N PHE A 20 8.39 7.17 3.57
CA PHE A 20 6.95 7.01 3.72
C PHE A 20 6.52 5.54 3.69
N SER A 21 7.11 4.74 2.80
CA SER A 21 6.88 3.29 2.72
C SER A 21 7.31 2.58 4.01
N LEU A 22 8.45 2.97 4.57
CA LEU A 22 8.93 2.45 5.85
C LEU A 22 7.97 2.84 7.01
N TYR A 23 7.50 4.07 7.02
CA TYR A 23 6.50 4.52 8.01
C TYR A 23 5.22 3.69 7.94
N ILE A 24 4.66 3.48 6.73
CA ILE A 24 3.47 2.64 6.55
C ILE A 24 3.76 1.19 6.96
N PHE A 25 4.94 0.66 6.65
CA PHE A 25 5.32 -0.69 7.05
C PHE A 25 5.31 -0.86 8.57
N ILE A 26 5.92 0.08 9.30
CA ILE A 26 5.92 0.08 10.77
C ILE A 26 4.49 0.16 11.31
N SER A 27 3.65 1.01 10.71
CA SER A 27 2.24 1.17 11.09
C SER A 27 1.43 -0.11 10.86
N LEU A 28 1.66 -0.83 9.74
CA LEU A 28 0.98 -2.09 9.45
C LEU A 28 1.44 -3.23 10.37
N VAL A 29 2.74 -3.31 10.68
CA VAL A 29 3.28 -4.35 11.57
C VAL A 29 2.79 -4.15 13.00
N SER A 30 2.58 -2.91 13.41
CA SER A 30 2.05 -2.56 14.73
C SER A 30 0.54 -2.30 14.74
N TYR A 31 -0.18 -2.77 13.73
CA TYR A 31 -1.63 -2.65 13.67
C TYR A 31 -2.30 -3.35 14.86
N ASP A 32 -3.16 -2.63 15.54
CA ASP A 32 -4.00 -3.13 16.62
C ASP A 32 -5.46 -2.73 16.34
N ALA A 33 -6.34 -3.72 16.30
CA ALA A 33 -7.78 -3.49 16.06
C ALA A 33 -8.47 -2.74 17.22
N SER A 34 -7.81 -2.65 18.38
CA SER A 34 -8.32 -1.87 19.53
C SER A 34 -8.03 -0.37 19.41
N ASP A 35 -7.10 0.04 18.55
CA ASP A 35 -6.80 1.44 18.30
C ASP A 35 -7.95 2.15 17.59
N SER A 36 -8.11 3.44 17.87
CA SER A 36 -9.06 4.27 17.13
C SER A 36 -8.54 4.52 15.72
N GLY A 37 -9.13 3.85 14.75
CA GLY A 37 -8.79 3.90 13.34
C GLY A 37 -9.85 4.61 12.49
N PHE A 38 -9.83 4.33 11.19
CA PHE A 38 -10.78 4.89 10.24
C PHE A 38 -12.16 4.20 10.35
N PHE A 39 -12.17 2.88 10.44
CA PHE A 39 -13.39 2.07 10.57
C PHE A 39 -13.68 1.71 12.03
N ASN A 40 -12.66 1.58 12.85
CA ASN A 40 -12.78 1.26 14.26
C ASN A 40 -12.73 2.54 15.09
N LYS A 41 -13.91 3.01 15.56
CA LYS A 41 -14.01 4.14 16.49
C LYS A 41 -14.07 3.60 17.91
N ASN A 42 -12.93 3.35 18.50
CA ASN A 42 -12.83 3.02 19.92
C ASN A 42 -12.57 4.29 20.74
N SER A 43 -13.19 4.38 21.88
CA SER A 43 -13.01 5.50 22.83
C SER A 43 -11.75 5.35 23.70
N ASN A 44 -10.82 4.48 23.33
CA ASN A 44 -9.56 4.32 24.05
C ASN A 44 -8.62 5.49 23.69
N ASP A 45 -8.23 6.25 24.69
CA ASP A 45 -7.26 7.35 24.54
C ASP A 45 -5.82 6.87 24.29
N VAL A 46 -5.55 5.57 24.47
CA VAL A 46 -4.22 4.97 24.28
C VAL A 46 -4.14 4.32 22.92
N ILE A 47 -3.20 4.78 22.10
CA ILE A 47 -2.92 4.22 20.77
C ILE A 47 -1.64 3.38 20.87
N ASN A 48 -1.76 2.09 20.53
CA ASN A 48 -0.67 1.11 20.59
C ASN A 48 0.17 1.10 19.29
N ASN A 49 -0.39 1.63 18.18
CA ASN A 49 0.30 1.67 16.90
C ASN A 49 1.58 2.51 16.96
N LEU A 50 2.72 1.95 16.54
CA LEU A 50 4.02 2.63 16.54
C LEU A 50 4.08 3.84 15.61
N GLY A 51 3.21 3.91 14.59
CA GLY A 51 3.03 5.07 13.73
C GLY A 51 2.14 6.16 14.37
N GLY A 52 1.70 5.99 15.62
CA GLY A 52 0.79 6.90 16.31
C GLY A 52 -0.61 6.95 15.70
N PRO A 53 -1.39 8.03 15.96
CA PRO A 53 -2.79 8.13 15.48
C PRO A 53 -2.91 8.04 13.96
N LEU A 54 -2.01 8.66 13.21
CA LEU A 54 -2.00 8.59 11.75
C LEU A 54 -1.66 7.19 11.26
N GLY A 55 -0.72 6.50 11.94
CA GLY A 55 -0.37 5.12 11.64
C GLY A 55 -1.54 4.17 11.88
N ALA A 56 -2.24 4.31 13.02
CA ALA A 56 -3.44 3.53 13.33
C ALA A 56 -4.53 3.72 12.26
N LEU A 57 -4.78 4.97 11.85
CA LEU A 57 -5.78 5.30 10.84
C LEU A 57 -5.44 4.71 9.46
N ILE A 58 -4.18 4.83 9.04
CA ILE A 58 -3.74 4.30 7.74
C ILE A 58 -3.73 2.76 7.74
N SER A 59 -3.23 2.13 8.81
CA SER A 59 -3.19 0.68 8.91
C SER A 59 -4.58 0.07 9.00
N ASP A 60 -5.51 0.67 9.75
CA ASP A 60 -6.90 0.24 9.81
C ASP A 60 -7.58 0.32 8.43
N LEU A 61 -7.39 1.43 7.72
CA LEU A 61 -7.91 1.59 6.35
C LEU A 61 -7.36 0.50 5.41
N MET A 62 -6.05 0.29 5.42
CA MET A 62 -5.40 -0.65 4.52
C MET A 62 -5.75 -2.10 4.85
N ILE A 63 -5.73 -2.50 6.12
CA ILE A 63 -6.05 -3.86 6.54
C ILE A 63 -7.53 -4.16 6.31
N THR A 64 -8.43 -3.24 6.60
CA THR A 64 -9.86 -3.45 6.37
C THR A 64 -10.19 -3.57 4.89
N LEU A 65 -9.62 -2.71 4.02
CA LEU A 65 -9.93 -2.73 2.59
C LEU A 65 -9.23 -3.86 1.83
N ILE A 66 -7.95 -4.08 2.07
CA ILE A 66 -7.06 -4.90 1.26
C ILE A 66 -6.56 -6.14 2.04
N GLY A 67 -6.69 -6.12 3.36
CA GLY A 67 -6.20 -7.20 4.23
C GLY A 67 -4.67 -7.34 4.15
N PHE A 68 -4.19 -8.58 4.09
CA PHE A 68 -2.77 -8.88 3.92
C PHE A 68 -2.18 -8.40 2.59
N GLY A 69 -3.01 -8.10 1.59
CA GLY A 69 -2.59 -7.44 0.35
C GLY A 69 -1.94 -6.07 0.57
N SER A 70 -2.17 -5.43 1.72
CA SER A 70 -1.54 -4.17 2.11
C SER A 70 -0.01 -4.25 2.12
N TYR A 71 0.55 -5.37 2.56
CA TYR A 71 2.00 -5.61 2.52
C TYR A 71 2.53 -5.72 1.08
N LEU A 72 1.74 -6.29 0.17
CA LEU A 72 2.09 -6.36 -1.25
C LEU A 72 2.09 -4.97 -1.91
N VAL A 73 1.13 -4.10 -1.55
CA VAL A 73 1.11 -2.70 -2.00
C VAL A 73 2.40 -1.98 -1.61
N LEU A 74 2.85 -2.16 -0.35
CA LEU A 74 4.11 -1.57 0.12
C LEU A 74 5.33 -2.12 -0.63
N LEU A 75 5.38 -3.42 -0.85
CA LEU A 75 6.47 -4.05 -1.58
C LEU A 75 6.58 -3.48 -3.00
N ILE A 76 5.47 -3.42 -3.73
CA ILE A 76 5.40 -2.85 -5.09
C ILE A 76 5.82 -1.38 -5.07
N GLY A 77 5.31 -0.58 -4.13
CA GLY A 77 5.64 0.83 -3.98
C GLY A 77 7.13 1.05 -3.68
N SER A 78 7.71 0.23 -2.82
CA SER A 78 9.14 0.28 -2.48
C SER A 78 10.02 -0.06 -3.69
N VAL A 79 9.67 -1.10 -4.45
CA VAL A 79 10.38 -1.47 -5.68
C VAL A 79 10.33 -0.33 -6.70
N TRP A 80 9.19 0.34 -6.85
CA TRP A 80 9.07 1.48 -7.75
C TRP A 80 9.90 2.69 -7.30
N ALA A 81 9.91 2.98 -6.00
CA ALA A 81 10.72 4.04 -5.43
C ALA A 81 12.22 3.78 -5.67
N ILE A 82 12.68 2.55 -5.45
CA ILE A 82 14.07 2.15 -5.71
C ILE A 82 14.38 2.24 -7.21
N GLN A 83 13.51 1.71 -8.08
CA GLN A 83 13.72 1.79 -9.52
C GLN A 83 13.84 3.23 -10.03
N SER A 84 13.10 4.17 -9.43
CA SER A 84 13.16 5.57 -9.84
C SER A 84 14.50 6.24 -9.54
N LEU A 85 15.28 5.71 -8.57
CA LEU A 85 16.64 6.19 -8.27
C LEU A 85 17.69 5.72 -9.29
N PHE A 86 17.49 4.54 -9.87
CA PHE A 86 18.51 3.88 -10.71
C PHE A 86 18.22 3.92 -12.21
N ILE A 87 16.97 4.21 -12.62
CA ILE A 87 16.59 4.18 -14.04
C ILE A 87 16.52 5.61 -14.59
N ASP A 88 17.36 5.85 -15.60
CA ASP A 88 17.36 7.10 -16.36
C ASP A 88 15.99 7.37 -17.01
N ASP A 89 15.53 8.60 -16.89
CA ASP A 89 14.20 9.10 -17.28
C ASP A 89 13.86 8.98 -18.78
N LYS A 90 14.84 8.61 -19.60
CA LYS A 90 14.71 8.48 -21.06
C LYS A 90 13.68 7.43 -21.49
N TYR A 91 13.21 6.59 -20.54
CA TYR A 91 12.28 5.48 -20.77
C TYR A 91 10.91 5.62 -20.11
N ASN A 92 10.66 6.69 -19.36
CA ASN A 92 9.36 6.90 -18.69
C ASN A 92 8.35 7.58 -19.62
N SER A 93 7.83 6.86 -20.60
CA SER A 93 6.63 7.31 -21.30
C SER A 93 5.41 7.13 -20.36
N ALA A 94 4.44 8.05 -20.44
CA ALA A 94 3.17 7.98 -19.69
C ALA A 94 2.49 6.60 -19.84
N LEU A 95 2.60 5.98 -21.01
CA LEU A 95 2.07 4.65 -21.30
C LEU A 95 2.71 3.57 -20.41
N LYS A 96 4.02 3.61 -20.18
CA LYS A 96 4.70 2.63 -19.31
C LYS A 96 4.26 2.76 -17.86
N VAL A 97 4.10 4.00 -17.36
CA VAL A 97 3.59 4.25 -16.02
C VAL A 97 2.16 3.69 -15.89
N LEU A 98 1.33 3.91 -16.89
CA LEU A 98 -0.05 3.44 -16.90
C LEU A 98 -0.14 1.90 -16.92
N ILE A 99 0.72 1.23 -17.72
CA ILE A 99 0.82 -0.23 -17.74
C ILE A 99 1.28 -0.76 -16.38
N ARG A 100 2.28 -0.13 -15.74
CA ARG A 100 2.76 -0.53 -14.41
C ARG A 100 1.66 -0.40 -13.36
N LEU A 101 0.91 0.71 -13.35
CA LEU A 101 -0.22 0.92 -12.44
C LEU A 101 -1.30 -0.15 -12.65
N ALA A 102 -1.70 -0.38 -13.90
CA ALA A 102 -2.70 -1.39 -14.23
C ALA A 102 -2.25 -2.80 -13.81
N SER A 103 -1.01 -3.18 -14.12
CA SER A 103 -0.46 -4.49 -13.74
C SER A 103 -0.43 -4.67 -12.21
N SER A 104 -0.01 -3.65 -11.46
CA SER A 104 0.02 -3.70 -10.00
C SER A 104 -1.37 -3.83 -9.41
N PHE A 105 -2.34 -3.11 -9.96
CA PHE A 105 -3.73 -3.22 -9.55
C PHE A 105 -4.26 -4.65 -9.73
N PHE A 106 -4.03 -5.27 -10.89
CA PHE A 106 -4.45 -6.65 -11.13
C PHE A 106 -3.73 -7.66 -10.24
N ILE A 107 -2.45 -7.46 -9.96
CA ILE A 107 -1.67 -8.33 -9.05
C ILE A 107 -2.26 -8.28 -7.64
N ILE A 108 -2.53 -7.09 -7.12
CA ILE A 108 -3.11 -6.90 -5.78
C ILE A 108 -4.51 -7.51 -5.72
N LEU A 109 -5.34 -7.25 -6.72
CA LEU A 109 -6.70 -7.78 -6.79
C LEU A 109 -6.70 -9.32 -6.80
N SER A 110 -5.85 -9.93 -7.64
CA SER A 110 -5.69 -11.38 -7.71
C SER A 110 -5.19 -11.97 -6.40
N PHE A 111 -4.22 -11.33 -5.77
CA PHE A 111 -3.68 -11.76 -4.48
C PHE A 111 -4.75 -11.74 -3.39
N CYS A 112 -5.54 -10.66 -3.31
CA CYS A 112 -6.63 -10.54 -2.35
C CYS A 112 -7.71 -11.61 -2.58
N ALA A 113 -8.09 -11.86 -3.85
CA ALA A 113 -9.09 -12.86 -4.21
C ALA A 113 -8.62 -14.28 -3.90
N VAL A 114 -7.40 -14.63 -4.29
CA VAL A 114 -6.81 -15.95 -4.02
C VAL A 114 -6.65 -16.16 -2.52
N GLY A 115 -6.18 -15.16 -1.80
CA GLY A 115 -6.04 -15.24 -0.35
C GLY A 115 -7.38 -15.40 0.38
N ALA A 116 -8.42 -14.69 -0.06
CA ALA A 116 -9.76 -14.83 0.48
C ALA A 116 -10.33 -16.23 0.22
N PHE A 117 -10.03 -16.84 -0.93
CA PHE A 117 -10.50 -18.18 -1.28
C PHE A 117 -9.77 -19.31 -0.54
N TYR A 118 -8.43 -19.25 -0.47
CA TYR A 118 -7.63 -20.38 0.05
C TYR A 118 -7.25 -20.26 1.52
N VAL A 119 -7.18 -19.06 2.08
CA VAL A 119 -6.68 -18.85 3.45
C VAL A 119 -7.82 -18.52 4.41
N SER A 120 -8.50 -17.43 4.21
CA SER A 120 -9.68 -17.02 4.99
C SER A 120 -10.38 -15.86 4.29
N GLU A 121 -11.67 -15.71 4.54
CA GLU A 121 -12.49 -14.61 4.01
C GLU A 121 -11.90 -13.23 4.33
N ASN A 122 -11.29 -13.08 5.51
CA ASN A 122 -10.70 -11.82 5.96
C ASN A 122 -9.30 -11.53 5.37
N PHE A 123 -8.67 -12.51 4.72
CA PHE A 123 -7.29 -12.36 4.21
C PHE A 123 -7.17 -11.24 3.18
N GLY A 124 -8.12 -11.14 2.27
CA GLY A 124 -8.14 -10.13 1.19
C GLY A 124 -8.89 -8.85 1.55
N GLY A 125 -9.34 -8.69 2.80
CA GLY A 125 -10.18 -7.57 3.23
C GLY A 125 -11.49 -7.49 2.45
N VAL A 126 -12.12 -6.33 2.47
CA VAL A 126 -13.40 -6.07 1.77
C VAL A 126 -13.26 -6.29 0.26
N ILE A 127 -12.10 -5.96 -0.33
CA ILE A 127 -11.88 -6.14 -1.77
C ILE A 127 -11.85 -7.62 -2.13
N GLY A 128 -11.12 -8.45 -1.37
CA GLY A 128 -11.06 -9.90 -1.59
C GLY A 128 -12.42 -10.56 -1.48
N LEU A 129 -13.21 -10.21 -0.47
CA LEU A 129 -14.57 -10.70 -0.28
C LEU A 129 -15.49 -10.34 -1.47
N ASN A 130 -15.47 -9.09 -1.91
CA ASN A 130 -16.32 -8.65 -3.02
C ASN A 130 -15.97 -9.36 -4.35
N VAL A 131 -14.67 -9.57 -4.61
CA VAL A 131 -14.25 -10.34 -5.80
C VAL A 131 -14.70 -11.78 -5.69
N LEU A 132 -14.59 -12.40 -4.53
CA LEU A 132 -14.99 -13.78 -4.30
C LEU A 132 -16.51 -13.97 -4.46
N THR A 133 -17.32 -13.08 -3.90
CA THR A 133 -18.78 -13.10 -4.05
C THR A 133 -19.21 -12.89 -5.52
N PHE A 134 -18.52 -12.02 -6.26
CA PHE A 134 -18.79 -11.82 -7.67
C PHE A 134 -18.46 -13.05 -8.53
N LEU A 135 -17.38 -13.77 -8.19
CA LEU A 135 -16.97 -14.98 -8.92
C LEU A 135 -17.85 -16.21 -8.57
N SER A 136 -18.52 -16.20 -7.42
CA SER A 136 -19.39 -17.29 -6.96
C SER A 136 -20.85 -17.12 -7.35
N SER A 137 -21.23 -15.95 -7.87
CA SER A 137 -22.58 -15.64 -8.38
C SER A 137 -22.76 -16.08 -9.83
#